data_2e3f3cad211c881aa653c129fa8f6267
#
_entry.id   2e3f3cad211c881aa653c129fa8f6267
#
_cell.length_a   1.000
_cell.length_b   1.000
_cell.length_c   1.000
_cell.angle_alpha   90.00
_cell.angle_beta   90.00
_cell.angle_gamma   90.00
#
_symmetry.space_group_name_H-M   'P 1'
#
loop_
_entity.id
_entity.type
_entity.pdbx_description
1 polymer ?
#
loop_
_entity_poly.entity_id
_entity_poly.type
_entity_poly.pdbx_seq_one_letter_code
_entity_poly.pdbx_strand_id
1 'polypeptide(L)'
;MSKLSQLEPQSVFYYFEKIAGIPHGSGNTKAISDYCVEFAKEHNLRYIQDESNNVIIFKEASAGYEDAKPVVLQGHLDMVCVKDADADIDMEKDGLDLQIDGDYVYAKGTTLGGDDGIAVAYC
;
A
#
# COMPACT_ATOMS: atom_id res chain seq x y z
N MET A 1 3.92 17.32 -0.38
CA MET A 1 4.66 17.20 0.90
C MET A 1 4.16 15.97 1.64
N SER A 2 5.08 15.22 2.20
CA SER A 2 4.74 14.05 3.02
C SER A 2 4.01 14.48 4.30
N LYS A 3 2.89 13.83 4.58
CA LYS A 3 2.06 14.09 5.78
C LYS A 3 2.50 13.21 6.97
N LEU A 4 3.05 12.03 6.67
CA LEU A 4 3.37 11.01 7.67
C LEU A 4 4.86 10.88 7.97
N SER A 5 5.70 11.77 7.45
CA SER A 5 7.18 11.67 7.52
C SER A 5 7.76 11.69 8.94
N GLN A 6 7.00 12.12 9.92
CA GLN A 6 7.43 12.20 11.33
C GLN A 6 6.97 11.01 12.18
N LEU A 7 6.21 10.09 11.57
CA LEU A 7 5.70 8.91 12.29
C LEU A 7 6.72 7.77 12.24
N GLU A 8 6.74 6.99 13.33
CA GLU A 8 7.55 5.78 13.43
C GLU A 8 6.65 4.51 13.48
N PRO A 9 7.03 3.42 12.82
CA PRO A 9 8.24 3.20 12.00
C PRO A 9 8.20 3.97 10.68
N GLN A 10 9.21 4.78 10.43
CA GLN A 10 9.23 5.72 9.30
C GLN A 10 9.04 5.05 7.93
N SER A 11 9.66 3.90 7.71
CA SER A 11 9.54 3.16 6.44
C SER A 11 8.11 2.68 6.19
N VAL A 12 7.42 2.19 7.21
CA VAL A 12 6.03 1.72 7.09
C VAL A 12 5.11 2.87 6.69
N PHE A 13 5.21 4.01 7.39
CA PHE A 13 4.38 5.17 7.08
C PHE A 13 4.73 5.81 5.74
N TYR A 14 5.99 5.74 5.30
CA TYR A 14 6.38 6.15 3.97
C TYR A 14 5.65 5.33 2.89
N TYR A 15 5.67 4.00 2.98
CA TYR A 15 4.99 3.15 2.02
C TYR A 15 3.47 3.24 2.13
N PHE A 16 2.93 3.36 3.33
CA PHE A 16 1.50 3.58 3.52
C PHE A 16 1.02 4.88 2.84
N GLU A 17 1.76 5.97 2.97
CA GLU A 17 1.45 7.23 2.31
C GLU A 17 1.53 7.12 0.78
N LYS A 18 2.50 6.36 0.25
CA LYS A 18 2.57 6.06 -1.19
C LYS A 18 1.35 5.27 -1.69
N ILE A 19 0.96 4.24 -0.96
CA ILE A 19 -0.22 3.43 -1.26
C ILE A 19 -1.48 4.30 -1.23
N ALA A 20 -1.67 5.10 -0.20
CA ALA A 20 -2.82 6.00 -0.07
C ALA A 20 -2.88 7.07 -1.18
N GLY A 21 -1.75 7.43 -1.76
CA GLY A 21 -1.67 8.36 -2.89
C GLY A 21 -2.10 7.76 -4.23
N ILE A 22 -2.29 6.45 -4.31
CA ILE A 22 -2.70 5.74 -5.52
C ILE A 22 -4.16 5.31 -5.36
N PRO A 23 -5.08 5.71 -6.24
CA PRO A 23 -6.46 5.18 -6.22
C PRO A 23 -6.45 3.66 -6.36
N HIS A 24 -7.03 2.96 -5.39
CA HIS A 24 -7.01 1.49 -5.35
C HIS A 24 -8.29 0.87 -4.80
N GLY A 25 -9.43 1.43 -5.18
CA GLY A 25 -10.72 0.84 -4.87
C GLY A 25 -10.90 -0.56 -5.47
N SER A 26 -11.80 -1.35 -4.90
CA SER A 26 -12.15 -2.66 -5.45
C SER A 26 -12.58 -2.53 -6.92
N GLY A 27 -11.99 -3.35 -7.79
CA GLY A 27 -12.15 -3.25 -9.23
C GLY A 27 -11.27 -2.18 -9.93
N ASN A 28 -10.49 -1.40 -9.18
CA ASN A 28 -9.57 -0.38 -9.70
C ASN A 28 -8.15 -0.59 -9.16
N THR A 29 -7.59 -1.79 -9.33
CA THR A 29 -6.34 -2.20 -8.68
C THR A 29 -5.12 -2.26 -9.60
N LYS A 30 -5.27 -1.88 -10.87
CA LYS A 30 -4.13 -1.96 -11.81
C LYS A 30 -2.97 -1.05 -11.41
N ALA A 31 -3.25 0.19 -11.02
CA ALA A 31 -2.22 1.15 -10.66
C ALA A 31 -1.45 0.75 -9.39
N ILE A 32 -2.14 0.26 -8.36
CA ILE A 32 -1.48 -0.21 -7.14
C ILE A 32 -0.69 -1.51 -7.38
N SER A 33 -1.20 -2.40 -8.23
CA SER A 33 -0.50 -3.60 -8.67
C SER A 33 0.80 -3.25 -9.40
N ASP A 34 0.74 -2.31 -10.33
CA ASP A 34 1.92 -1.83 -11.06
C ASP A 34 2.93 -1.15 -10.12
N TYR A 35 2.46 -0.42 -9.12
CA TYR A 35 3.33 0.15 -8.09
C TYR A 35 4.12 -0.94 -7.33
N CYS A 36 3.48 -2.05 -6.98
CA CYS A 36 4.17 -3.20 -6.36
C CYS A 36 5.23 -3.81 -7.30
N VAL A 37 4.94 -3.87 -8.60
CA VAL A 37 5.91 -4.32 -9.61
C VAL A 37 7.10 -3.38 -9.71
N GLU A 38 6.86 -2.07 -9.74
CA GLU A 38 7.95 -1.08 -9.76
C GLU A 38 8.80 -1.14 -8.48
N PHE A 39 8.17 -1.31 -7.32
CA PHE A 39 8.89 -1.58 -6.08
C PHE A 39 9.84 -2.78 -6.20
N ALA A 40 9.35 -3.90 -6.74
CA ALA A 40 10.17 -5.09 -6.93
C ALA A 40 11.36 -4.83 -7.86
N LYS A 41 11.15 -4.10 -8.95
CA LYS A 41 12.20 -3.72 -9.90
C LYS A 41 13.25 -2.80 -9.25
N GLU A 42 12.83 -1.78 -8.54
CA GLU A 42 13.72 -0.85 -7.85
C GLU A 42 14.62 -1.54 -6.82
N HIS A 43 14.14 -2.62 -6.21
CA HIS A 43 14.87 -3.41 -5.23
C HIS A 43 15.56 -4.65 -5.83
N ASN A 44 15.54 -4.80 -7.15
CA ASN A 44 16.11 -5.96 -7.87
C ASN A 44 15.53 -7.30 -7.39
N LEU A 45 14.25 -7.33 -7.07
CA LEU A 45 13.54 -8.52 -6.63
C LEU A 45 12.79 -9.17 -7.80
N ARG A 46 12.79 -10.51 -7.84
CA ARG A 46 11.97 -11.26 -8.78
C ARG A 46 10.49 -11.11 -8.41
N TYR A 47 9.63 -11.00 -9.39
CA TYR A 47 8.20 -10.85 -9.18
C TYR A 47 7.38 -11.63 -10.23
N ILE A 48 6.13 -11.86 -9.91
CA ILE A 48 5.08 -12.33 -10.81
C ILE A 48 3.87 -11.40 -10.64
N GLN A 49 3.32 -10.93 -11.74
CA GLN A 49 2.06 -10.20 -11.78
C GLN A 49 1.10 -10.98 -12.69
N ASP A 50 -0.12 -11.26 -12.23
CA ASP A 50 -1.12 -11.96 -13.01
C ASP A 50 -2.18 -11.01 -13.62
N GLU A 51 -3.09 -11.58 -14.40
CA GLU A 51 -4.17 -10.83 -15.07
C GLU A 51 -5.22 -10.27 -14.09
N SER A 52 -5.28 -10.78 -12.87
CA SER A 52 -6.14 -10.30 -11.79
C SER A 52 -5.48 -9.24 -10.91
N ASN A 53 -4.31 -8.75 -11.32
CA ASN A 53 -3.50 -7.77 -10.59
C ASN A 53 -2.90 -8.28 -9.28
N ASN A 54 -2.85 -9.61 -9.06
CA ASN A 54 -2.08 -10.15 -7.95
C ASN A 54 -0.58 -9.99 -8.24
N VAL A 55 0.19 -9.67 -7.22
CA VAL A 55 1.65 -9.55 -7.32
C VAL A 55 2.30 -10.45 -6.27
N ILE A 56 3.25 -11.27 -6.71
CA ILE A 56 4.11 -12.07 -5.82
C ILE A 56 5.52 -11.53 -5.99
N ILE A 57 6.15 -11.14 -4.89
CA ILE A 57 7.54 -10.67 -4.86
C ILE A 57 8.37 -11.68 -4.07
N PHE A 58 9.51 -12.07 -4.63
CA PHE A 58 10.38 -13.06 -4.04
C PHE A 58 11.63 -12.39 -3.48
N LYS A 59 11.84 -12.54 -2.19
CA LYS A 59 13.06 -12.14 -1.53
C LYS A 59 13.84 -13.38 -1.10
N GLU A 60 15.06 -13.51 -1.60
CA GLU A 60 15.93 -14.61 -1.22
C GLU A 60 16.32 -14.54 0.26
N ALA A 61 16.70 -15.69 0.80
CA ALA A 61 17.16 -15.81 2.18
C ALA A 61 18.37 -14.92 2.44
N SER A 62 18.44 -14.37 3.64
CA SER A 62 19.65 -13.70 4.12
C SER A 62 20.76 -14.72 4.38
N ALA A 63 22.02 -14.27 4.34
CA ALA A 63 23.17 -15.12 4.61
C ALA A 63 23.04 -15.87 5.95
N GLY A 64 23.24 -17.18 5.93
CA GLY A 64 23.07 -18.06 7.09
C GLY A 64 21.65 -18.61 7.28
N TYR A 65 20.69 -18.21 6.42
CA TYR A 65 19.29 -18.66 6.49
C TYR A 65 18.83 -19.39 5.22
N GLU A 66 19.77 -19.82 4.38
CA GLU A 66 19.49 -20.43 3.07
C GLU A 66 18.65 -21.71 3.18
N ASP A 67 18.82 -22.45 4.29
CA ASP A 67 18.06 -23.68 4.57
C ASP A 67 16.76 -23.44 5.37
N ALA A 68 16.45 -22.19 5.71
CA ALA A 68 15.23 -21.85 6.42
C ALA A 68 13.99 -22.08 5.53
N LYS A 69 12.90 -22.51 6.14
CA LYS A 69 11.63 -22.62 5.43
C LYS A 69 11.16 -21.24 4.95
N PRO A 70 10.60 -21.14 3.74
CA PRO A 70 10.05 -19.88 3.26
C PRO A 70 8.89 -19.40 4.12
N VAL A 71 8.77 -18.09 4.26
CA VAL A 71 7.66 -17.40 4.93
C VAL A 71 6.93 -16.59 3.88
N VAL A 72 5.60 -16.60 3.92
CA VAL A 72 4.75 -15.76 3.08
C VAL A 72 4.18 -14.64 3.94
N LEU A 73 4.43 -13.40 3.53
CA LEU A 73 3.75 -12.22 4.02
C LEU A 73 2.69 -11.84 2.99
N GLN A 74 1.46 -11.56 3.43
CA GLN A 74 0.34 -11.35 2.52
C GLN A 74 -0.54 -10.19 2.98
N GLY A 75 -0.99 -9.40 2.02
CA GLY A 75 -2.03 -8.40 2.17
C GLY A 75 -2.83 -8.28 0.88
N HIS A 76 -3.99 -7.64 0.93
CA HIS A 76 -4.76 -7.32 -0.27
C HIS A 76 -4.56 -5.86 -0.70
N LEU A 77 -4.69 -5.61 -2.01
CA LEU A 77 -4.34 -4.32 -2.60
C LEU A 77 -5.53 -3.36 -2.70
N ASP A 78 -6.75 -3.88 -2.71
CA ASP A 78 -7.95 -3.05 -2.84
C ASP A 78 -8.44 -2.49 -1.51
N MET A 79 -9.26 -1.47 -1.59
CA MET A 79 -9.95 -0.89 -0.45
C MET A 79 -11.41 -0.58 -0.79
N VAL A 80 -12.25 -0.54 0.24
CA VAL A 80 -13.61 -0.02 0.13
C VAL A 80 -13.54 1.50 -0.04
N CYS A 81 -14.17 2.01 -1.10
CA CYS A 81 -14.22 3.44 -1.39
C CYS A 81 -15.57 4.03 -1.01
N VAL A 82 -15.61 4.74 0.10
CA VAL A 82 -16.77 5.52 0.57
C VAL A 82 -16.29 6.92 0.91
N LYS A 83 -17.10 7.93 0.59
CA LYS A 83 -16.81 9.31 0.91
C LYS A 83 -18.03 10.03 1.48
N ASP A 84 -17.78 11.10 2.21
CA ASP A 84 -18.81 12.00 2.67
C ASP A 84 -19.49 12.69 1.48
N ALA A 85 -20.77 13.07 1.65
CA ALA A 85 -21.56 13.64 0.56
C ALA A 85 -21.01 14.98 0.03
N ASP A 86 -20.31 15.72 0.88
CA ASP A 86 -19.68 17.02 0.60
C ASP A 86 -18.18 16.92 0.29
N ALA A 87 -17.62 15.71 0.28
CA ALA A 87 -16.20 15.52 -0.07
C ALA A 87 -15.97 15.72 -1.57
N ASP A 88 -15.14 16.70 -1.90
CA ASP A 88 -14.73 17.01 -3.27
C ASP A 88 -13.50 16.18 -3.65
N ILE A 89 -13.72 14.88 -3.87
CA ILE A 89 -12.70 13.92 -4.27
C ILE A 89 -13.28 12.88 -5.25
N ASP A 90 -12.57 12.57 -6.30
CA ASP A 90 -12.85 11.44 -7.18
C ASP A 90 -12.02 10.23 -6.74
N MET A 91 -12.62 9.31 -6.00
CA MET A 91 -11.92 8.14 -5.45
C MET A 91 -11.42 7.16 -6.51
N GLU A 92 -11.82 7.32 -7.77
CA GLU A 92 -11.27 6.52 -8.87
C GLU A 92 -9.98 7.12 -9.47
N LYS A 93 -9.70 8.40 -9.21
CA LYS A 93 -8.59 9.14 -9.82
C LYS A 93 -7.66 9.82 -8.83
N ASP A 94 -8.20 10.24 -7.70
CA ASP A 94 -7.45 11.04 -6.72
C ASP A 94 -6.90 10.16 -5.60
N GLY A 95 -5.72 10.52 -5.10
CA GLY A 95 -5.18 9.97 -3.86
C GLY A 95 -5.91 10.51 -2.64
N LEU A 96 -5.80 9.81 -1.52
CA LEU A 96 -6.45 10.18 -0.27
C LEU A 96 -5.77 11.38 0.39
N ASP A 97 -6.54 12.26 1.01
CA ASP A 97 -6.03 13.36 1.83
C ASP A 97 -5.77 12.88 3.27
N LEU A 98 -4.57 12.38 3.51
CA LEU A 98 -4.17 11.89 4.82
C LEU A 98 -4.00 13.02 5.83
N GLN A 99 -4.47 12.80 7.04
CA GLN A 99 -4.38 13.72 8.18
C GLN A 99 -3.96 12.96 9.45
N ILE A 100 -3.42 13.69 10.41
CA ILE A 100 -3.08 13.18 11.75
C ILE A 100 -3.91 13.96 12.78
N ASP A 101 -4.55 13.23 13.68
CA ASP A 101 -5.23 13.79 14.85
C ASP A 101 -4.82 12.99 16.09
N GLY A 102 -3.94 13.56 16.90
CA GLY A 102 -3.34 12.88 18.05
C GLY A 102 -2.65 11.58 17.64
N ASP A 103 -3.16 10.47 18.12
CA ASP A 103 -2.61 9.12 17.86
C ASP A 103 -3.25 8.43 16.63
N TYR A 104 -4.08 9.15 15.88
CA TYR A 104 -4.81 8.59 14.75
C TYR A 104 -4.32 9.18 13.41
N VAL A 105 -4.18 8.30 12.42
CA VAL A 105 -4.10 8.68 11.01
C VAL A 105 -5.47 8.42 10.37
N TYR A 106 -5.97 9.39 9.63
CA TYR A 106 -7.25 9.26 8.91
C TYR A 106 -7.16 9.91 7.53
N ALA A 107 -8.13 9.62 6.67
CA ALA A 107 -8.31 10.32 5.40
C ALA A 107 -9.49 11.28 5.54
N LYS A 108 -9.30 12.54 5.12
CA LYS A 108 -10.32 13.58 5.25
C LYS A 108 -11.49 13.31 4.31
N GLY A 109 -12.66 13.10 4.90
CA GLY A 109 -13.91 12.92 4.17
C GLY A 109 -14.05 11.61 3.40
N THR A 110 -13.16 10.64 3.62
CA THR A 110 -13.19 9.35 2.93
C THR A 110 -12.80 8.20 3.85
N THR A 111 -13.02 6.97 3.37
CA THR A 111 -12.36 5.77 3.93
C THR A 111 -10.84 5.90 3.78
N LEU A 112 -10.09 5.27 4.69
CA LEU A 112 -8.63 5.36 4.77
C LEU A 112 -7.91 4.26 3.96
N GLY A 113 -8.49 3.08 3.85
CA GLY A 113 -7.81 1.91 3.27
C GLY A 113 -6.72 1.34 4.18
N GLY A 114 -6.81 1.56 5.51
CA GLY A 114 -5.93 0.90 6.47
C GLY A 114 -6.02 -0.62 6.39
N ASP A 115 -7.19 -1.13 6.13
CA ASP A 115 -7.49 -2.49 5.73
C ASP A 115 -7.48 -2.56 4.18
N ASP A 116 -6.45 -3.07 3.53
CA ASP A 116 -5.30 -3.73 4.12
C ASP A 116 -3.96 -3.02 3.78
N GLY A 117 -4.03 -1.74 3.44
CA GLY A 117 -2.87 -0.95 3.03
C GLY A 117 -1.74 -0.92 4.06
N ILE A 118 -2.08 -1.00 5.36
CA ILE A 118 -1.05 -1.04 6.39
C ILE A 118 -0.28 -2.36 6.39
N ALA A 119 -0.95 -3.50 6.16
CA ALA A 119 -0.27 -4.79 6.04
C ALA A 119 0.65 -4.80 4.81
N VAL A 120 0.19 -4.28 3.68
CA VAL A 120 1.02 -4.15 2.46
C VAL A 120 2.25 -3.28 2.73
N ALA A 121 2.10 -2.19 3.48
CA ALA A 121 3.23 -1.34 3.86
C ALA A 121 4.23 -2.04 4.78
N TYR A 122 3.78 -2.94 5.64
CA TYR A 122 4.66 -3.76 6.49
C TYR A 122 5.42 -4.84 5.69
N CYS A 123 4.81 -5.42 4.65
CA CYS A 123 5.44 -6.43 3.80
C CYS A 123 6.62 -5.86 3.01
#